data_8f4b68e8c0b7ae325dd0ae439139c21e
#
_entry.id   8f4b68e8c0b7ae325dd0ae439139c21e
#
_cell.length_a   1.000
_cell.length_b   1.000
_cell.length_c   1.000
_cell.angle_alpha   90.00
_cell.angle_beta   90.00
_cell.angle_gamma   90.00
#
_symmetry.space_group_name_H-M   'P 1'
#
loop_
_entity.id
_entity.type
_entity.pdbx_description
1 polymer ?
#
loop_
_entity_poly.entity_id
_entity_poly.type
_entity_poly.pdbx_seq_one_letter_code
_entity_poly.pdbx_strand_id
1 'polypeptide(L)'
;IRIKNMSSGADSYIDFEEKTYSAYISTNEEYNTNILRYGYSSMLTPSSIYDYNMETKEKTLLKQTEVIGKGYDKNLYDAETIYATARDGEKIPIYLVFRKDMRGNEPQPLLLYSYGSYGSTSDPYFSSTRLSLLDRGFIYALTNVRGSQIFGRKSYEDGKLLKKKNTFYDFIDAGNHLVNQRYTSPDQLFCSGGS
;
A
#
# COMPACT_ATOMS: atom_id res chain seq x y z
N ILE A 1 9.17 8.47 -7.68
CA ILE A 1 10.44 9.22 -7.55
C ILE A 1 10.57 10.13 -8.75
N ARG A 2 10.74 11.44 -8.51
CA ARG A 2 10.98 12.48 -9.52
C ARG A 2 12.48 12.74 -9.65
N ILE A 3 12.95 12.85 -10.87
CA ILE A 3 14.33 13.19 -11.21
C ILE A 3 14.29 14.49 -12.02
N LYS A 4 15.03 15.51 -11.57
CA LYS A 4 15.12 16.80 -12.25
C LYS A 4 16.52 17.01 -12.81
N ASN A 5 16.61 17.25 -14.10
CA ASN A 5 17.86 17.69 -14.72
C ASN A 5 18.08 19.17 -14.42
N MET A 6 19.12 19.48 -13.67
CA MET A 6 19.37 20.85 -13.20
C MET A 6 19.87 21.79 -14.30
N SER A 7 20.46 21.26 -15.37
CA SER A 7 20.94 22.07 -16.49
C SER A 7 19.83 22.43 -17.48
N SER A 8 18.96 21.48 -17.80
CA SER A 8 17.86 21.69 -18.76
C SER A 8 16.54 22.09 -18.08
N GLY A 9 16.41 21.87 -16.78
CA GLY A 9 15.16 22.02 -16.04
C GLY A 9 14.12 20.92 -16.30
N ALA A 10 14.44 19.95 -17.13
CA ALA A 10 13.53 18.86 -17.47
C ALA A 10 13.30 17.91 -16.31
N ASP A 11 12.06 17.46 -16.17
CA ASP A 11 11.65 16.47 -15.18
C ASP A 11 11.39 15.11 -15.82
N SER A 12 11.77 14.05 -15.12
CA SER A 12 11.39 12.68 -15.44
C SER A 12 10.97 11.94 -14.16
N TYR A 13 10.26 10.82 -14.33
CA TYR A 13 9.79 10.00 -13.22
C TYR A 13 10.22 8.56 -13.45
N ILE A 14 10.56 7.87 -12.35
CA ILE A 14 10.73 6.41 -12.40
C ILE A 14 9.33 5.82 -12.51
N ASP A 15 9.10 5.02 -13.54
CA ASP A 15 7.85 4.29 -13.73
C ASP A 15 7.86 2.99 -12.92
N PHE A 16 6.72 2.67 -12.30
CA PHE A 16 6.51 1.44 -11.54
C PHE A 16 5.31 0.71 -12.09
N GLU A 17 5.47 -0.58 -12.38
CA GLU A 17 4.45 -1.40 -13.04
C GLU A 17 3.23 -1.69 -12.15
N GLU A 18 3.46 -1.81 -10.83
CA GLU A 18 2.41 -2.15 -9.87
C GLU A 18 1.65 -0.90 -9.43
N LYS A 19 0.32 -1.01 -9.35
CA LYS A 19 -0.56 0.11 -8.98
C LYS A 19 -0.47 0.49 -7.50
N THR A 20 -0.06 -0.46 -6.66
CA THR A 20 -0.04 -0.33 -5.20
C THR A 20 1.37 -0.64 -4.72
N TYR A 21 2.16 0.38 -4.43
CA TYR A 21 3.57 0.23 -4.06
C TYR A 21 4.02 1.33 -3.11
N SER A 22 5.20 1.12 -2.52
CA SER A 22 5.99 2.13 -1.84
C SER A 22 7.40 2.16 -2.43
N ALA A 23 7.92 3.36 -2.67
CA ALA A 23 9.26 3.57 -3.18
C ALA A 23 9.93 4.74 -2.48
N TYR A 24 11.19 4.58 -2.11
CA TYR A 24 11.96 5.60 -1.40
C TYR A 24 13.40 5.65 -1.89
N ILE A 25 14.04 6.82 -1.76
CA ILE A 25 15.45 6.99 -2.09
C ILE A 25 16.26 6.29 -1.00
N SER A 26 17.14 5.37 -1.41
CA SER A 26 18.06 4.67 -0.53
C SER A 26 19.36 5.46 -0.35
N THR A 27 20.40 4.85 0.21
CA THR A 27 21.71 5.48 0.38
C THR A 27 22.38 5.74 -0.97
N ASN A 28 22.72 7.00 -1.23
CA ASN A 28 23.39 7.48 -2.44
C ASN A 28 24.52 8.43 -2.00
N GLU A 29 25.73 7.92 -1.87
CA GLU A 29 26.87 8.68 -1.33
C GLU A 29 27.67 9.41 -2.42
N GLU A 30 27.64 8.87 -3.65
CA GLU A 30 28.36 9.44 -4.79
C GLU A 30 27.62 10.62 -5.40
N TYR A 31 28.26 11.80 -5.41
CA TYR A 31 27.69 13.00 -6.00
C TYR A 31 27.73 12.99 -7.55
N ASN A 32 28.88 12.61 -8.11
CA ASN A 32 29.09 12.57 -9.56
C ASN A 32 28.75 11.18 -10.10
N THR A 33 27.46 10.88 -10.21
CA THR A 33 26.97 9.59 -10.71
C THR A 33 25.66 9.76 -11.47
N ASN A 34 25.44 8.89 -12.45
CA ASN A 34 24.16 8.74 -13.14
C ASN A 34 23.28 7.65 -12.52
N ILE A 35 23.74 7.03 -11.43
CA ILE A 35 23.03 5.96 -10.75
C ILE A 35 22.31 6.51 -9.54
N LEU A 36 21.00 6.25 -9.47
CA LEU A 36 20.16 6.49 -8.30
C LEU A 36 19.75 5.17 -7.67
N ARG A 37 20.16 4.93 -6.43
CA ARG A 37 19.72 3.77 -5.66
C ARG A 37 18.41 4.08 -4.95
N TYR A 38 17.44 3.18 -5.10
CA TYR A 38 16.14 3.31 -4.43
C TYR A 38 15.65 1.97 -3.88
N GLY A 39 14.83 2.05 -2.82
CA GLY A 39 14.09 0.91 -2.30
C GLY A 39 12.69 0.87 -2.90
N TYR A 40 12.18 -0.35 -3.07
CA TYR A 40 10.85 -0.62 -3.60
C TYR A 40 10.21 -1.79 -2.86
N SER A 41 8.94 -1.68 -2.59
CA SER A 41 8.10 -2.79 -2.13
C SER A 41 6.66 -2.54 -2.55
N SER A 42 5.89 -3.60 -2.71
CA SER A 42 4.44 -3.54 -2.91
C SER A 42 3.76 -4.61 -2.06
N MET A 43 2.45 -4.72 -2.14
CA MET A 43 1.77 -5.86 -1.53
C MET A 43 2.13 -7.20 -2.17
N LEU A 44 2.67 -7.17 -3.41
CA LEU A 44 3.06 -8.36 -4.21
C LEU A 44 4.57 -8.53 -4.33
N THR A 45 5.35 -7.46 -4.23
CA THR A 45 6.81 -7.52 -4.43
C THR A 45 7.53 -7.34 -3.10
N PRO A 46 8.33 -8.34 -2.66
CA PRO A 46 9.16 -8.23 -1.47
C PRO A 46 10.08 -7.02 -1.51
N SER A 47 10.53 -6.55 -0.34
CA SER A 47 11.44 -5.42 -0.23
C SER A 47 12.65 -5.63 -1.12
N SER A 48 12.90 -4.69 -2.01
CA SER A 48 13.88 -4.76 -3.10
C SER A 48 14.71 -3.50 -3.16
N ILE A 49 15.96 -3.62 -3.53
CA ILE A 49 16.88 -2.50 -3.79
C ILE A 49 17.26 -2.52 -5.25
N TYR A 50 17.12 -1.39 -5.90
CA TYR A 50 17.45 -1.19 -7.30
C TYR A 50 18.44 -0.07 -7.49
N ASP A 51 19.32 -0.22 -8.49
CA ASP A 51 20.04 0.88 -9.11
C ASP A 51 19.32 1.30 -10.40
N TYR A 52 19.09 2.59 -10.54
CA TYR A 52 18.45 3.21 -11.69
C TYR A 52 19.43 4.13 -12.38
N ASN A 53 19.71 3.85 -13.65
CA ASN A 53 20.50 4.76 -14.46
C ASN A 53 19.61 5.92 -14.95
N MET A 54 19.89 7.14 -14.49
CA MET A 54 19.07 8.33 -14.77
C MET A 54 19.14 8.78 -16.23
N GLU A 55 20.15 8.34 -17.00
CA GLU A 55 20.30 8.63 -18.43
C GLU A 55 19.61 7.57 -19.29
N THR A 56 19.99 6.29 -19.11
CA THR A 56 19.47 5.19 -19.92
C THR A 56 18.10 4.70 -19.46
N LYS A 57 17.68 5.08 -18.25
CA LYS A 57 16.43 4.63 -17.57
C LYS A 57 16.38 3.14 -17.25
N GLU A 58 17.52 2.47 -17.30
CA GLU A 58 17.66 1.07 -16.98
C GLU A 58 17.56 0.86 -15.46
N LYS A 59 16.86 -0.20 -15.05
CA LYS A 59 16.71 -0.64 -13.66
C LYS A 59 17.47 -1.94 -13.45
N THR A 60 18.37 -1.96 -12.49
CA THR A 60 19.13 -3.17 -12.10
C THR A 60 18.73 -3.57 -10.70
N LEU A 61 18.15 -4.77 -10.54
CA LEU A 61 17.84 -5.34 -9.22
C LEU A 61 19.15 -5.75 -8.55
N LEU A 62 19.44 -5.17 -7.39
CA LEU A 62 20.63 -5.52 -6.59
C LEU A 62 20.31 -6.57 -5.53
N LYS A 63 19.17 -6.42 -4.86
CA LYS A 63 18.77 -7.31 -3.78
C LYS A 63 17.25 -7.34 -3.67
N GLN A 64 16.70 -8.51 -3.43
CA GLN A 64 15.31 -8.71 -3.02
C GLN A 64 15.28 -9.61 -1.79
N THR A 65 14.42 -9.28 -0.83
CA THR A 65 14.20 -10.11 0.35
C THR A 65 13.61 -11.45 -0.08
N GLU A 66 14.26 -12.54 0.31
CA GLU A 66 13.78 -13.89 0.04
C GLU A 66 12.54 -14.19 0.89
N VAL A 67 11.56 -14.85 0.29
CA VAL A 67 10.39 -15.37 0.99
C VAL A 67 10.63 -16.82 1.36
N ILE A 68 10.90 -17.04 2.63
CA ILE A 68 11.18 -18.37 3.17
C ILE A 68 9.90 -19.20 3.25
N GLY A 69 9.96 -20.48 2.92
CA GLY A 69 8.84 -21.41 3.04
C GLY A 69 8.60 -22.25 1.79
N LYS A 70 7.34 -22.45 1.43
CA LYS A 70 6.92 -23.31 0.29
C LYS A 70 7.20 -22.69 -1.10
N GLY A 71 7.90 -21.57 -1.15
CA GLY A 71 8.06 -20.74 -2.35
C GLY A 71 6.99 -19.66 -2.43
N TYR A 72 7.31 -18.58 -3.13
CA TYR A 72 6.41 -17.48 -3.41
C TYR A 72 6.37 -17.21 -4.91
N ASP A 73 5.20 -17.29 -5.50
CA ASP A 73 4.96 -16.84 -6.87
C ASP A 73 3.96 -15.68 -6.86
N LYS A 74 4.47 -14.47 -7.14
CA LYS A 74 3.63 -13.26 -7.15
C LYS A 74 2.49 -13.33 -8.17
N ASN A 75 2.62 -14.15 -9.22
CA ASN A 75 1.60 -14.30 -10.25
C ASN A 75 0.31 -14.96 -9.74
N LEU A 76 0.36 -15.62 -8.59
CA LEU A 76 -0.83 -16.19 -7.92
C LEU A 76 -1.67 -15.15 -7.20
N TYR A 77 -1.14 -13.96 -6.95
CA TYR A 77 -1.80 -12.91 -6.18
C TYR A 77 -2.09 -11.69 -7.04
N ASP A 78 -3.02 -10.86 -6.58
CA ASP A 78 -3.33 -9.57 -7.17
C ASP A 78 -3.53 -8.52 -6.10
N ALA A 79 -3.29 -7.26 -6.44
CA ALA A 79 -3.47 -6.13 -5.55
C ALA A 79 -4.14 -4.98 -6.29
N GLU A 80 -5.08 -4.33 -5.61
CA GLU A 80 -5.81 -3.20 -6.15
C GLU A 80 -5.97 -2.08 -5.13
N THR A 81 -6.18 -0.87 -5.63
CA THR A 81 -6.54 0.29 -4.81
C THR A 81 -7.96 0.68 -5.14
N ILE A 82 -8.81 0.69 -4.13
CA ILE A 82 -10.17 1.18 -4.20
C ILE A 82 -10.36 2.35 -3.24
N TYR A 83 -11.48 3.04 -3.35
CA TYR A 83 -11.81 4.17 -2.50
C TYR A 83 -13.21 4.02 -1.93
N ALA A 84 -13.32 4.05 -0.60
CA ALA A 84 -14.58 4.26 0.07
C ALA A 84 -14.86 5.75 0.21
N THR A 85 -16.11 6.09 0.44
CA THR A 85 -16.54 7.44 0.79
C THR A 85 -16.98 7.46 2.24
N ALA A 86 -16.35 8.31 3.04
CA ALA A 86 -16.74 8.56 4.41
C ALA A 86 -18.13 9.20 4.46
N ARG A 87 -18.83 9.11 5.58
CA ARG A 87 -20.16 9.68 5.81
C ARG A 87 -20.26 11.20 5.61
N ASP A 88 -19.12 11.89 5.63
CA ASP A 88 -19.00 13.34 5.39
C ASP A 88 -18.43 13.66 3.99
N GLY A 89 -18.29 12.64 3.12
CA GLY A 89 -17.89 12.81 1.72
C GLY A 89 -16.39 12.72 1.46
N GLU A 90 -15.54 12.60 2.48
CA GLU A 90 -14.08 12.46 2.30
C GLU A 90 -13.74 11.09 1.73
N LYS A 91 -12.66 10.99 0.94
CA LYS A 91 -12.19 9.74 0.36
C LYS A 91 -11.34 8.95 1.36
N ILE A 92 -11.55 7.64 1.39
CA ILE A 92 -10.79 6.69 2.20
C ILE A 92 -10.14 5.69 1.26
N PRO A 93 -8.81 5.69 1.09
CA PRO A 93 -8.12 4.72 0.24
C PRO A 93 -8.03 3.37 0.97
N ILE A 94 -8.28 2.31 0.22
CA ILE A 94 -8.18 0.92 0.68
C ILE A 94 -7.30 0.16 -0.32
N TYR A 95 -6.20 -0.40 0.17
CA TYR A 95 -5.33 -1.28 -0.59
C TYR A 95 -5.72 -2.72 -0.30
N LEU A 96 -6.05 -3.46 -1.34
CA LEU A 96 -6.45 -4.86 -1.25
C LEU A 96 -5.37 -5.77 -1.81
N VAL A 97 -5.18 -6.92 -1.19
CA VAL A 97 -4.39 -8.02 -1.75
C VAL A 97 -5.10 -9.35 -1.48
N PHE A 98 -5.11 -10.21 -2.47
CA PHE A 98 -5.77 -11.50 -2.43
C PHE A 98 -5.13 -12.51 -3.39
N ARG A 99 -5.46 -13.77 -3.23
CA ARG A 99 -5.05 -14.84 -4.12
C ARG A 99 -6.05 -14.98 -5.27
N LYS A 100 -5.58 -14.87 -6.52
CA LYS A 100 -6.43 -14.81 -7.73
C LYS A 100 -7.27 -16.06 -7.95
N ASP A 101 -6.67 -17.23 -7.77
CA ASP A 101 -7.34 -18.52 -7.98
C ASP A 101 -8.41 -18.83 -6.91
N MET A 102 -8.38 -18.10 -5.80
CA MET A 102 -9.37 -18.19 -4.73
C MET A 102 -10.41 -17.06 -4.76
N ARG A 103 -10.19 -16.02 -5.58
CA ARG A 103 -11.10 -14.88 -5.70
C ARG A 103 -12.29 -15.25 -6.57
N GLY A 104 -13.46 -15.46 -5.95
CA GLY A 104 -14.74 -15.72 -6.59
C GLY A 104 -15.66 -14.50 -6.62
N ASN A 105 -16.91 -14.73 -7.02
CA ASN A 105 -17.98 -13.72 -6.99
C ASN A 105 -18.69 -13.63 -5.63
N GLU A 106 -18.47 -14.62 -4.77
CA GLU A 106 -19.05 -14.63 -3.43
C GLU A 106 -18.20 -13.86 -2.42
N PRO A 107 -18.83 -13.28 -1.38
CA PRO A 107 -18.11 -12.67 -0.27
C PRO A 107 -17.08 -13.63 0.34
N GLN A 108 -15.91 -13.11 0.70
CA GLN A 108 -14.81 -13.90 1.26
C GLN A 108 -14.41 -13.38 2.65
N PRO A 109 -13.79 -14.22 3.48
CA PRO A 109 -13.17 -13.74 4.72
C PRO A 109 -12.20 -12.58 4.41
N LEU A 110 -12.35 -11.48 5.14
CA LEU A 110 -11.56 -10.28 4.93
C LEU A 110 -11.03 -9.75 6.25
N LEU A 111 -9.73 -9.49 6.30
CA LEU A 111 -9.09 -8.78 7.41
C LEU A 111 -8.83 -7.33 7.02
N LEU A 112 -9.57 -6.41 7.66
CA LEU A 112 -9.39 -4.97 7.51
C LEU A 112 -8.43 -4.46 8.59
N TYR A 113 -7.36 -3.79 8.17
CA TYR A 113 -6.36 -3.17 9.05
C TYR A 113 -6.28 -1.66 8.84
N SER A 114 -6.10 -0.94 9.94
CA SER A 114 -5.71 0.47 9.91
C SER A 114 -4.90 0.87 11.15
N TYR A 115 -4.19 1.99 11.03
CA TYR A 115 -3.62 2.72 12.18
C TYR A 115 -4.25 4.11 12.23
N GLY A 116 -3.95 5.15 11.83
CA GLY A 116 -4.68 6.44 11.78
C GLY A 116 -4.35 7.38 12.94
N SER A 117 -3.08 7.44 13.38
CA SER A 117 -2.65 8.40 14.38
C SER A 117 -1.30 9.02 14.02
N TYR A 118 -0.99 10.18 14.63
CA TYR A 118 0.29 10.88 14.54
C TYR A 118 0.75 11.24 13.13
N GLY A 119 -0.17 11.30 12.17
CA GLY A 119 0.17 11.53 10.77
C GLY A 119 0.85 10.34 10.08
N SER A 120 0.97 9.20 10.75
CA SER A 120 1.58 8.01 10.18
C SER A 120 0.70 7.42 9.09
N THR A 121 1.28 7.18 7.92
CA THR A 121 0.65 6.53 6.79
C THR A 121 1.07 5.06 6.75
N SER A 122 0.10 4.18 6.59
CA SER A 122 0.37 2.75 6.41
C SER A 122 0.59 2.47 4.92
N ASP A 123 1.84 2.18 4.56
CA ASP A 123 2.20 1.92 3.18
C ASP A 123 1.93 0.46 2.78
N PRO A 124 1.65 0.20 1.50
CA PRO A 124 1.32 -1.13 0.99
C PRO A 124 2.57 -2.02 0.83
N TYR A 125 3.26 -2.33 1.91
CA TYR A 125 4.43 -3.21 1.90
C TYR A 125 4.08 -4.69 1.76
N PHE A 126 5.06 -5.43 1.24
CA PHE A 126 5.04 -6.88 1.28
C PHE A 126 5.12 -7.42 2.71
N SER A 127 4.41 -8.50 2.97
CA SER A 127 4.50 -9.22 4.24
C SER A 127 4.37 -10.71 4.00
N SER A 128 5.44 -11.48 4.30
CA SER A 128 5.44 -12.93 4.20
C SER A 128 4.44 -13.60 5.16
N THR A 129 4.21 -13.01 6.33
CA THR A 129 3.23 -13.53 7.29
C THR A 129 1.79 -13.41 6.79
N ARG A 130 1.52 -12.41 5.93
CA ARG A 130 0.21 -12.21 5.31
C ARG A 130 -0.15 -13.33 4.35
N LEU A 131 0.83 -13.95 3.69
CA LEU A 131 0.62 -15.06 2.77
C LEU A 131 -0.17 -16.21 3.41
N SER A 132 0.05 -16.46 4.70
CA SER A 132 -0.71 -17.46 5.46
C SER A 132 -2.23 -17.20 5.47
N LEU A 133 -2.68 -15.95 5.43
CA LEU A 133 -4.10 -15.60 5.29
C LEU A 133 -4.55 -15.72 3.84
N LEU A 134 -3.77 -15.16 2.90
CA LEU A 134 -4.10 -15.15 1.47
C LEU A 134 -4.24 -16.57 0.91
N ASP A 135 -3.35 -17.49 1.32
CA ASP A 135 -3.37 -18.90 0.92
C ASP A 135 -4.54 -19.70 1.51
N ARG A 136 -5.31 -19.11 2.40
CA ARG A 136 -6.55 -19.64 2.93
C ARG A 136 -7.79 -18.93 2.40
N GLY A 137 -7.63 -18.12 1.36
CA GLY A 137 -8.71 -17.42 0.69
C GLY A 137 -9.14 -16.11 1.35
N PHE A 138 -8.38 -15.59 2.32
CA PHE A 138 -8.65 -14.26 2.86
C PHE A 138 -8.28 -13.15 1.87
N ILE A 139 -9.06 -12.10 1.87
CA ILE A 139 -8.67 -10.80 1.37
C ILE A 139 -8.03 -10.03 2.53
N TYR A 140 -6.88 -9.41 2.31
CA TYR A 140 -6.32 -8.44 3.25
C TYR A 140 -6.55 -7.03 2.73
N ALA A 141 -7.14 -6.19 3.55
CA ALA A 141 -7.43 -4.80 3.27
C ALA A 141 -6.65 -3.88 4.22
N LEU A 142 -5.84 -3.00 3.67
CA LEU A 142 -5.12 -1.96 4.40
C LEU A 142 -5.75 -0.61 4.07
N THR A 143 -6.32 0.07 5.07
CA THR A 143 -6.91 1.40 4.85
C THR A 143 -6.15 2.49 5.59
N ASN A 144 -6.04 3.66 4.96
CA ASN A 144 -5.50 4.87 5.56
C ASN A 144 -6.63 5.85 5.88
N VAL A 145 -7.01 5.85 7.14
CA VAL A 145 -8.05 6.72 7.69
C VAL A 145 -7.51 8.11 8.08
N ARG A 146 -8.36 9.09 8.30
CA ARG A 146 -7.96 10.39 8.85
C ARG A 146 -7.25 10.23 10.19
N GLY A 147 -6.28 11.11 10.44
CA GLY A 147 -5.24 10.95 11.47
C GLY A 147 -3.93 10.44 10.88
N SER A 148 -3.95 9.84 9.67
CA SER A 148 -2.78 9.67 8.80
C SER A 148 -2.60 10.91 7.91
N GLN A 149 -1.47 11.01 7.19
CA GLN A 149 -1.21 12.07 6.20
C GLN A 149 -1.37 11.59 4.76
N ILE A 150 -2.18 10.56 4.50
CA ILE A 150 -2.30 9.96 3.15
C ILE A 150 -2.70 11.01 2.08
N PHE A 151 -3.52 11.98 2.44
CA PHE A 151 -3.89 13.12 1.60
C PHE A 151 -3.31 14.43 2.14
N GLY A 152 -2.14 14.37 2.76
CA GLY A 152 -1.44 15.53 3.29
C GLY A 152 -1.92 15.97 4.68
N ARG A 153 -1.48 17.16 5.07
CA ARG A 153 -1.65 17.68 6.43
C ARG A 153 -3.12 17.78 6.88
N LYS A 154 -4.02 18.14 5.97
CA LYS A 154 -5.45 18.24 6.27
C LYS A 154 -6.01 16.91 6.78
N SER A 155 -5.64 15.79 6.15
CA SER A 155 -6.10 14.45 6.56
C SER A 155 -5.69 14.13 8.00
N TYR A 156 -4.48 14.52 8.42
CA TYR A 156 -4.03 14.39 9.80
C TYR A 156 -4.81 15.31 10.76
N GLU A 157 -4.95 16.59 10.43
CA GLU A 157 -5.64 17.56 11.27
C GLU A 157 -7.13 17.21 11.48
N ASP A 158 -7.76 16.61 10.49
CA ASP A 158 -9.17 16.20 10.57
C ASP A 158 -9.38 14.84 11.27
N GLY A 159 -8.30 14.18 11.75
CA GLY A 159 -8.35 12.93 12.49
C GLY A 159 -7.66 12.96 13.87
N LYS A 160 -7.34 14.15 14.42
CA LYS A 160 -6.68 14.27 15.72
C LYS A 160 -7.50 15.03 16.76
N LEU A 161 -7.12 14.92 18.03
CA LEU A 161 -7.70 15.64 19.16
C LEU A 161 -9.24 15.58 19.16
N LEU A 162 -9.91 16.72 19.11
CA LEU A 162 -11.38 16.81 19.12
C LEU A 162 -12.06 16.23 17.86
N LYS A 163 -11.30 16.04 16.79
CA LYS A 163 -11.75 15.38 15.55
C LYS A 163 -11.41 13.89 15.46
N LYS A 164 -10.86 13.30 16.53
CA LYS A 164 -10.41 11.90 16.54
C LYS A 164 -11.50 10.89 16.17
N LYS A 165 -12.76 11.19 16.41
CA LYS A 165 -13.89 10.34 16.00
C LYS A 165 -13.91 10.07 14.49
N ASN A 166 -13.42 10.98 13.65
CA ASN A 166 -13.35 10.78 12.21
C ASN A 166 -12.48 9.58 11.82
N THR A 167 -11.38 9.31 12.55
CA THR A 167 -10.55 8.12 12.36
C THR A 167 -11.38 6.83 12.46
N PHE A 168 -12.24 6.76 13.47
CA PHE A 168 -13.08 5.57 13.71
C PHE A 168 -14.23 5.49 12.71
N TYR A 169 -14.82 6.63 12.37
CA TYR A 169 -15.88 6.68 11.37
C TYR A 169 -15.37 6.26 9.99
N ASP A 170 -14.20 6.73 9.58
CA ASP A 170 -13.56 6.31 8.33
C ASP A 170 -13.33 4.80 8.30
N PHE A 171 -12.87 4.20 9.41
CA PHE A 171 -12.65 2.76 9.50
C PHE A 171 -13.95 1.97 9.37
N ILE A 172 -15.02 2.41 10.04
CA ILE A 172 -16.35 1.81 9.93
C ILE A 172 -16.90 1.95 8.51
N ASP A 173 -16.78 3.13 7.92
CA ASP A 173 -17.28 3.40 6.58
C ASP A 173 -16.51 2.62 5.50
N ALA A 174 -15.19 2.42 5.69
CA ALA A 174 -14.39 1.51 4.87
C ALA A 174 -14.89 0.05 4.97
N GLY A 175 -15.16 -0.44 6.18
CA GLY A 175 -15.73 -1.78 6.39
C GLY A 175 -17.09 -1.94 5.72
N ASN A 176 -17.99 -0.97 5.90
CA ASN A 176 -19.30 -0.97 5.26
C ASN A 176 -19.20 -0.95 3.72
N HIS A 177 -18.25 -0.17 3.18
CA HIS A 177 -17.99 -0.15 1.74
C HIS A 177 -17.59 -1.53 1.22
N LEU A 178 -16.68 -2.22 1.91
CA LEU A 178 -16.23 -3.56 1.52
C LEU A 178 -17.36 -4.60 1.55
N VAL A 179 -18.27 -4.51 2.52
CA VAL A 179 -19.48 -5.35 2.59
C VAL A 179 -20.43 -5.01 1.44
N ASN A 180 -20.73 -3.74 1.22
CA ASN A 180 -21.65 -3.29 0.17
C ASN A 180 -21.16 -3.63 -1.24
N GLN A 181 -19.83 -3.64 -1.45
CA GLN A 181 -19.21 -4.04 -2.71
C GLN A 181 -18.99 -5.55 -2.83
N ARG A 182 -19.47 -6.35 -1.85
CA ARG A 182 -19.38 -7.81 -1.84
C ARG A 182 -17.96 -8.37 -1.83
N TYR A 183 -16.98 -7.61 -1.33
CA TYR A 183 -15.67 -8.17 -1.03
C TYR A 183 -15.74 -9.15 0.14
N THR A 184 -16.62 -8.86 1.11
CA THR A 184 -16.87 -9.67 2.30
C THR A 184 -18.34 -9.56 2.71
N SER A 185 -18.72 -10.30 3.76
CA SER A 185 -20.03 -10.19 4.42
C SER A 185 -19.83 -9.78 5.89
N PRO A 186 -20.89 -9.32 6.59
CA PRO A 186 -20.76 -8.88 7.98
C PRO A 186 -20.22 -9.94 8.93
N ASP A 187 -20.50 -11.22 8.66
CA ASP A 187 -20.06 -12.38 9.44
C ASP A 187 -18.63 -12.86 9.07
N GLN A 188 -18.07 -12.35 7.98
CA GLN A 188 -16.73 -12.67 7.48
C GLN A 188 -15.76 -11.48 7.50
N LEU A 189 -16.19 -10.32 8.01
CA LEU A 189 -15.35 -9.16 8.19
C LEU A 189 -14.65 -9.19 9.53
N PHE A 190 -13.32 -9.30 9.49
CA PHE A 190 -12.44 -9.23 10.64
C PHE A 190 -11.69 -7.90 10.66
N CYS A 191 -11.41 -7.39 11.84
CA CYS A 191 -10.73 -6.12 12.03
C CYS A 191 -9.46 -6.28 12.86
N SER A 192 -8.43 -5.53 12.54
CA SER A 192 -7.21 -5.42 13.31
C SER A 192 -6.70 -3.98 13.30
N GLY A 193 -6.07 -3.57 14.38
CA GLY A 193 -5.48 -2.26 14.53
C GLY A 193 -4.94 -2.09 15.95
N GLY A 194 -4.24 -1.00 16.21
CA GLY A 194 -3.67 -0.75 17.51
C GLY A 194 -3.44 0.74 17.77
N SER A 195 -3.41 1.10 19.07
CA SER A 195 -3.17 2.46 19.54
C SER A 195 -4.38 3.39 19.34
#